data_993afdd6e6d40c49bda9a5622d3bea83
#
_entry.id   993afdd6e6d40c49bda9a5622d3bea83
#
_cell.length_a   1.000
_cell.length_b   1.000
_cell.length_c   1.000
_cell.angle_alpha   90.00
_cell.angle_beta   90.00
_cell.angle_gamma   90.00
#
_symmetry.space_group_name_H-M   'P 1'
#
loop_
_entity.id
_entity.type
_entity.pdbx_description
1 polymer ?
#
loop_
_entity_poly.entity_id
_entity_poly.type
_entity_poly.pdbx_seq_one_letter_code
_entity_poly.pdbx_strand_id
1 'polypeptide(L)'
;MIKNYSVRTDLALEEKERFESDHVEISGVVLEEDYDEASELRVTRVEIKTENGAKAMGKPVGTYLTIETPNLAMPDEKSQTVIAEKVCSFIKELIRKFEVKDKDLSILVVGLGNREVTPDSLGPCVADHLSVTRHIVKEYGKYAIGVDDAPMISAVVPGVMGQTGMESAEIVRGIVSETNPD
;
A
#
# COMPACT_ATOMS: atom_id res chain seq x y z
N MET A 1 -34.11 8.46 13.77
CA MET A 1 -32.69 8.80 14.01
C MET A 1 -31.91 8.35 12.78
N ILE A 2 -31.59 9.26 11.89
CA ILE A 2 -30.78 8.95 10.70
C ILE A 2 -29.33 8.84 11.20
N LYS A 3 -28.74 7.65 11.18
CA LYS A 3 -27.30 7.51 11.43
C LYS A 3 -26.58 8.24 10.30
N ASN A 4 -25.81 9.29 10.65
CA ASN A 4 -24.87 9.89 9.72
C ASN A 4 -23.88 8.82 9.29
N TYR A 5 -24.06 8.32 8.08
CA TYR A 5 -23.02 7.54 7.41
C TYR A 5 -21.92 8.52 7.01
N SER A 6 -20.79 8.52 7.71
CA SER A 6 -19.59 9.14 7.20
C SER A 6 -19.09 8.30 6.03
N VAL A 7 -18.96 8.88 4.86
CA VAL A 7 -18.30 8.24 3.72
C VAL A 7 -16.85 8.00 4.17
N ARG A 8 -16.45 6.74 4.24
CA ARG A 8 -15.03 6.40 4.47
C ARG A 8 -14.34 6.46 3.12
N THR A 9 -13.35 7.30 3.01
CA THR A 9 -12.46 7.34 1.86
C THR A 9 -11.20 6.54 2.15
N ASP A 10 -10.74 5.77 1.16
CA ASP A 10 -9.53 4.96 1.26
C ASP A 10 -8.28 5.79 0.97
N LEU A 11 -8.41 6.89 0.22
CA LEU A 11 -7.29 7.72 -0.18
C LEU A 11 -7.06 8.87 0.82
N ALA A 12 -5.82 9.03 1.26
CA ALA A 12 -5.41 10.17 2.09
C ALA A 12 -5.52 11.51 1.33
N LEU A 13 -5.42 11.46 0.00
CA LEU A 13 -5.61 12.60 -0.88
C LEU A 13 -7.04 13.14 -0.81
N GLU A 14 -8.06 12.29 -0.88
CA GLU A 14 -9.46 12.69 -0.82
C GLU A 14 -9.82 13.37 0.52
N GLU A 15 -9.28 12.86 1.63
CA GLU A 15 -9.46 13.50 2.94
C GLU A 15 -8.80 14.89 2.96
N LYS A 16 -7.62 15.05 2.35
CA LYS A 16 -6.95 16.34 2.26
C LYS A 16 -7.73 17.34 1.41
N GLU A 17 -8.18 16.96 0.22
CA GLU A 17 -8.98 17.82 -0.67
C GLU A 17 -10.23 18.35 0.04
N ARG A 18 -10.83 17.53 0.89
CA ARG A 18 -11.95 17.95 1.74
C ARG A 18 -11.57 19.08 2.70
N PHE A 19 -10.37 19.03 3.29
CA PHE A 19 -9.89 20.09 4.18
C PHE A 19 -9.40 21.33 3.43
N GLU A 20 -8.81 21.17 2.23
CA GLU A 20 -8.42 22.31 1.39
C GLU A 20 -9.62 23.13 0.90
N SER A 21 -10.74 22.48 0.60
CA SER A 21 -11.97 23.17 0.26
C SER A 21 -12.46 24.10 1.38
N ASP A 22 -12.12 23.78 2.62
CA ASP A 22 -12.46 24.54 3.81
C ASP A 22 -11.36 25.53 4.26
N HIS A 23 -10.24 25.64 3.52
CA HIS A 23 -9.07 26.49 3.82
C HIS A 23 -8.41 26.18 5.18
N VAL A 24 -8.44 24.93 5.64
CA VAL A 24 -7.88 24.52 6.92
C VAL A 24 -6.53 23.81 6.72
N GLU A 25 -5.44 24.42 7.18
CA GLU A 25 -4.16 23.72 7.33
C GLU A 25 -4.21 22.77 8.52
N ILE A 26 -3.98 21.48 8.27
CA ILE A 26 -3.94 20.47 9.34
C ILE A 26 -2.56 20.42 9.94
N SER A 27 -2.43 20.87 11.19
CA SER A 27 -1.17 20.79 11.92
C SER A 27 -0.68 19.34 12.05
N GLY A 28 0.55 19.11 11.59
CA GLY A 28 1.16 17.77 11.63
C GLY A 28 0.86 16.90 10.42
N VAL A 29 0.30 17.45 9.36
CA VAL A 29 0.16 16.81 8.05
C VAL A 29 0.97 17.62 7.03
N VAL A 30 1.81 16.94 6.25
CA VAL A 30 2.59 17.53 5.14
C VAL A 30 2.14 16.87 3.87
N LEU A 31 1.94 17.69 2.83
CA LEU A 31 1.63 17.23 1.49
C LEU A 31 2.69 17.71 0.53
N GLU A 32 3.09 16.81 -0.36
CA GLU A 32 3.98 17.08 -1.49
C GLU A 32 3.36 16.49 -2.74
N GLU A 33 3.33 17.26 -3.81
CA GLU A 33 2.89 16.83 -5.13
C GLU A 33 4.05 16.93 -6.12
N ASP A 34 4.24 15.89 -6.90
CA ASP A 34 5.20 15.82 -8.00
C ASP A 34 4.47 15.39 -9.27
N TYR A 35 4.75 16.08 -10.37
CA TYR A 35 4.16 15.77 -11.66
C TYR A 35 5.25 15.64 -12.73
N ASP A 36 5.34 14.46 -13.32
CA ASP A 36 6.24 14.17 -14.43
C ASP A 36 5.47 14.28 -15.76
N GLU A 37 5.71 15.38 -16.49
CA GLU A 37 5.05 15.62 -17.78
C GLU A 37 5.38 14.53 -18.83
N ALA A 38 6.56 13.91 -18.76
CA ALA A 38 6.99 12.93 -19.76
C ALA A 38 6.25 11.60 -19.66
N SER A 39 5.86 11.20 -18.45
CA SER A 39 5.11 9.99 -18.16
C SER A 39 3.64 10.25 -17.79
N GLU A 40 3.22 11.53 -17.77
CA GLU A 40 1.91 11.95 -17.30
C GLU A 40 1.57 11.36 -15.92
N LEU A 41 2.59 11.23 -15.07
CA LEU A 41 2.50 10.59 -13.77
C LEU A 41 2.46 11.65 -12.67
N ARG A 42 1.38 11.65 -11.90
CA ARG A 42 1.24 12.48 -10.70
C ARG A 42 1.48 11.63 -9.48
N VAL A 43 2.30 12.10 -8.58
CA VAL A 43 2.56 11.47 -7.28
C VAL A 43 2.20 12.44 -6.19
N THR A 44 1.27 12.04 -5.34
CA THR A 44 0.90 12.80 -4.14
C THR A 44 1.38 12.05 -2.92
N ARG A 45 2.20 12.72 -2.12
CA ARG A 45 2.70 12.23 -0.83
C ARG A 45 1.99 12.96 0.30
N VAL A 46 1.31 12.21 1.15
CA VAL A 46 0.73 12.72 2.40
C VAL A 46 1.49 12.11 3.57
N GLU A 47 2.13 12.94 4.40
CA GLU A 47 2.83 12.50 5.59
C GLU A 47 2.11 12.99 6.84
N ILE A 48 1.53 12.06 7.59
CA ILE A 48 0.87 12.33 8.87
C ILE A 48 1.91 12.13 9.95
N LYS A 49 2.35 13.24 10.60
CA LYS A 49 3.47 13.24 11.56
C LYS A 49 3.02 13.19 13.02
N THR A 50 1.77 13.55 13.30
CA THR A 50 1.28 13.71 14.67
C THR A 50 -0.04 13.01 14.90
N GLU A 51 -0.32 12.64 16.17
CA GLU A 51 -1.61 12.09 16.58
C GLU A 51 -2.80 13.04 16.32
N ASN A 52 -2.57 14.36 16.37
CA ASN A 52 -3.60 15.33 16.03
C ASN A 52 -3.89 15.31 14.52
N GLY A 53 -2.87 15.21 13.67
CA GLY A 53 -3.02 15.01 12.24
C GLY A 53 -3.73 13.68 11.94
N ALA A 54 -3.38 12.61 12.65
CA ALA A 54 -4.01 11.30 12.51
C ALA A 54 -5.51 11.34 12.82
N LYS A 55 -5.90 12.01 13.90
CA LYS A 55 -7.31 12.19 14.26
C LYS A 55 -8.07 13.03 13.24
N ALA A 56 -7.47 14.12 12.75
CA ALA A 56 -8.08 14.99 11.75
C ALA A 56 -8.29 14.26 10.42
N MET A 57 -7.27 13.52 9.96
CA MET A 57 -7.30 12.76 8.70
C MET A 57 -8.06 11.42 8.81
N GLY A 58 -8.44 10.98 10.01
CA GLY A 58 -9.03 9.65 10.22
C GLY A 58 -8.13 8.48 9.82
N LYS A 59 -6.82 8.71 9.75
CA LYS A 59 -5.80 7.73 9.31
C LYS A 59 -4.63 7.70 10.29
N PRO A 60 -3.96 6.56 10.48
CA PRO A 60 -2.79 6.45 11.36
C PRO A 60 -1.65 7.39 10.97
N VAL A 61 -0.77 7.68 11.92
CA VAL A 61 0.53 8.32 11.65
C VAL A 61 1.29 7.45 10.65
N GLY A 62 1.81 8.07 9.60
CA GLY A 62 2.52 7.35 8.54
C GLY A 62 2.64 8.14 7.24
N THR A 63 3.21 7.49 6.23
CA THR A 63 3.37 8.04 4.89
C THR A 63 2.40 7.34 3.94
N TYR A 64 1.66 8.12 3.18
CA TYR A 64 0.70 7.67 2.18
C TYR A 64 1.13 8.20 0.81
N LEU A 65 1.16 7.33 -0.19
CA LEU A 65 1.54 7.66 -1.55
C LEU A 65 0.39 7.32 -2.48
N THR A 66 -0.06 8.31 -3.23
CA THR A 66 -1.04 8.14 -4.32
C THR A 66 -0.34 8.38 -5.64
N ILE A 67 -0.46 7.44 -6.56
CA ILE A 67 0.13 7.52 -7.89
C ILE A 67 -1.01 7.48 -8.90
N GLU A 68 -1.12 8.54 -9.70
CA GLU A 68 -2.15 8.71 -10.70
C GLU A 68 -1.52 8.79 -12.08
N THR A 69 -2.05 8.04 -13.02
CA THR A 69 -1.64 8.09 -14.43
C THR A 69 -2.82 7.74 -15.33
N PRO A 70 -3.13 8.54 -16.36
CA PRO A 70 -4.18 8.23 -17.30
C PRO A 70 -3.89 6.98 -18.14
N ASN A 71 -2.60 6.64 -18.29
CA ASN A 71 -2.15 5.54 -19.13
C ASN A 71 -2.18 4.17 -18.45
N LEU A 72 -2.65 4.05 -17.20
CA LEU A 72 -2.68 2.77 -16.49
C LEU A 72 -3.61 1.75 -17.15
N ALA A 73 -4.70 2.20 -17.77
CA ALA A 73 -5.70 1.30 -18.37
C ALA A 73 -5.24 0.70 -19.71
N MET A 74 -4.43 1.43 -20.49
CA MET A 74 -3.90 1.00 -21.79
C MET A 74 -2.45 1.50 -21.96
N PRO A 75 -1.52 1.08 -21.10
CA PRO A 75 -0.16 1.57 -21.15
C PRO A 75 0.58 1.01 -22.37
N ASP A 76 1.35 1.85 -23.04
CA ASP A 76 2.39 1.35 -23.94
C ASP A 76 3.55 0.75 -23.11
N GLU A 77 4.36 -0.09 -23.75
CA GLU A 77 5.45 -0.82 -23.08
C GLU A 77 6.44 0.12 -22.36
N LYS A 78 6.70 1.29 -22.93
CA LYS A 78 7.61 2.29 -22.35
C LYS A 78 7.00 2.94 -21.11
N SER A 79 5.74 3.32 -21.16
CA SER A 79 5.00 3.90 -20.01
C SER A 79 4.88 2.90 -18.87
N GLN A 80 4.61 1.62 -19.17
CA GLN A 80 4.59 0.55 -18.16
C GLN A 80 5.91 0.46 -17.39
N THR A 81 7.04 0.48 -18.10
CA THR A 81 8.35 0.38 -17.48
C THR A 81 8.61 1.56 -16.55
N VAL A 82 8.35 2.78 -17.00
CA VAL A 82 8.54 4.00 -16.19
C VAL A 82 7.69 3.98 -14.93
N ILE A 83 6.39 3.62 -15.05
CA ILE A 83 5.47 3.52 -13.91
C ILE A 83 5.98 2.46 -12.92
N ALA A 84 6.37 1.27 -13.42
CA ALA A 84 6.86 0.18 -12.58
C ALA A 84 8.14 0.56 -11.81
N GLU A 85 9.09 1.23 -12.46
CA GLU A 85 10.33 1.73 -11.84
C GLU A 85 10.03 2.76 -10.74
N LYS A 86 9.12 3.71 -10.99
CA LYS A 86 8.68 4.68 -9.99
C LYS A 86 8.03 4.01 -8.78
N VAL A 87 7.04 3.13 -9.00
CA VAL A 87 6.40 2.35 -7.93
C VAL A 87 7.43 1.57 -7.12
N CYS A 88 8.36 0.88 -7.81
CA CYS A 88 9.44 0.15 -7.16
C CYS A 88 10.32 1.05 -6.28
N SER A 89 10.66 2.26 -6.75
CA SER A 89 11.44 3.22 -5.97
C SER A 89 10.74 3.67 -4.69
N PHE A 90 9.43 3.93 -4.77
CA PHE A 90 8.63 4.32 -3.59
C PHE A 90 8.45 3.17 -2.60
N ILE A 91 8.22 1.95 -3.07
CA ILE A 91 8.15 0.76 -2.19
C ILE A 91 9.48 0.58 -1.45
N LYS A 92 10.62 0.69 -2.15
CA LYS A 92 11.95 0.62 -1.52
C LYS A 92 12.16 1.72 -0.49
N GLU A 93 11.73 2.95 -0.77
CA GLU A 93 11.79 4.05 0.18
C GLU A 93 10.98 3.78 1.45
N LEU A 94 9.75 3.29 1.30
CA LEU A 94 8.88 2.95 2.43
C LEU A 94 9.48 1.82 3.28
N ILE A 95 10.02 0.77 2.64
CA ILE A 95 10.63 -0.37 3.34
C ILE A 95 11.88 0.05 4.11
N ARG A 96 12.72 0.93 3.55
CA ARG A 96 13.95 1.41 4.23
C ARG A 96 13.70 2.06 5.58
N LYS A 97 12.52 2.60 5.82
CA LYS A 97 12.13 3.17 7.12
C LYS A 97 12.03 2.10 8.22
N PHE A 98 11.89 0.83 7.85
CA PHE A 98 11.77 -0.32 8.75
C PHE A 98 13.02 -1.19 8.80
N GLU A 99 14.10 -0.82 8.10
CA GLU A 99 15.37 -1.56 8.15
C GLU A 99 15.94 -1.52 9.58
N VAL A 100 15.73 -2.62 10.28
CA VAL A 100 16.37 -2.88 11.56
C VAL A 100 17.67 -3.63 11.26
N LYS A 101 18.82 -3.07 11.63
CA LYS A 101 20.10 -3.76 11.50
C LYS A 101 20.03 -5.11 12.22
N ASP A 102 20.50 -6.16 11.56
CA ASP A 102 20.64 -7.52 12.09
C ASP A 102 19.33 -8.30 12.32
N LYS A 103 18.19 -7.86 11.79
CA LYS A 103 16.94 -8.61 11.86
C LYS A 103 16.50 -9.11 10.48
N ASP A 104 16.05 -10.35 10.45
CA ASP A 104 15.43 -10.93 9.26
C ASP A 104 14.11 -10.23 8.96
N LEU A 105 14.06 -9.44 7.89
CA LEU A 105 12.90 -8.68 7.50
C LEU A 105 11.76 -9.63 7.09
N SER A 106 10.60 -9.50 7.75
CA SER A 106 9.38 -10.25 7.45
C SER A 106 8.33 -9.33 6.83
N ILE A 107 7.98 -9.57 5.58
CA ILE A 107 7.07 -8.73 4.80
C ILE A 107 5.78 -9.51 4.51
N LEU A 108 4.65 -8.88 4.80
CA LEU A 108 3.34 -9.34 4.36
C LEU A 108 2.78 -8.39 3.30
N VAL A 109 2.60 -8.88 2.08
CA VAL A 109 1.95 -8.15 1.00
C VAL A 109 0.47 -8.53 0.95
N VAL A 110 -0.40 -7.53 1.04
CA VAL A 110 -1.86 -7.73 0.99
C VAL A 110 -2.40 -7.14 -0.30
N GLY A 111 -2.81 -7.99 -1.23
CA GLY A 111 -3.46 -7.62 -2.48
C GLY A 111 -4.95 -7.37 -2.25
N LEU A 112 -5.34 -6.12 -1.96
CA LEU A 112 -6.75 -5.75 -1.80
C LEU A 112 -7.44 -5.65 -3.15
N GLY A 113 -8.69 -6.06 -3.19
CA GLY A 113 -9.57 -5.96 -4.35
C GLY A 113 -10.27 -7.27 -4.69
N ASN A 114 -10.97 -7.26 -5.83
CA ASN A 114 -11.75 -8.37 -6.34
C ASN A 114 -11.18 -8.84 -7.68
N ARG A 115 -10.75 -10.11 -7.75
CA ARG A 115 -10.20 -10.73 -8.98
C ARG A 115 -11.19 -10.76 -10.15
N GLU A 116 -12.48 -10.82 -9.86
CA GLU A 116 -13.54 -10.94 -10.84
C GLU A 116 -14.00 -9.59 -11.39
N VAL A 117 -13.49 -8.50 -10.82
CA VAL A 117 -13.84 -7.13 -11.23
C VAL A 117 -12.58 -6.45 -11.76
N THR A 118 -12.48 -6.29 -13.07
CA THR A 118 -11.27 -5.79 -13.76
C THR A 118 -10.70 -4.50 -13.14
N PRO A 119 -11.47 -3.43 -12.88
CA PRO A 119 -10.91 -2.21 -12.28
C PRO A 119 -10.47 -2.39 -10.82
N ASP A 120 -10.84 -3.49 -10.16
CA ASP A 120 -10.50 -3.78 -8.76
C ASP A 120 -9.53 -4.97 -8.61
N SER A 121 -8.96 -5.47 -9.71
CA SER A 121 -8.13 -6.67 -9.72
C SER A 121 -6.62 -6.41 -9.57
N LEU A 122 -6.17 -5.16 -9.51
CA LEU A 122 -4.75 -4.82 -9.48
C LEU A 122 -4.01 -5.45 -8.28
N GLY A 123 -4.53 -5.26 -7.08
CA GLY A 123 -3.94 -5.84 -5.86
C GLY A 123 -3.83 -7.36 -5.91
N PRO A 124 -4.90 -8.09 -6.22
CA PRO A 124 -4.86 -9.53 -6.47
C PRO A 124 -3.82 -9.95 -7.52
N CYS A 125 -3.77 -9.27 -8.66
CA CYS A 125 -2.79 -9.57 -9.71
C CYS A 125 -1.34 -9.37 -9.26
N VAL A 126 -1.06 -8.31 -8.51
CA VAL A 126 0.26 -8.08 -7.92
C VAL A 126 0.65 -9.23 -6.99
N ALA A 127 -0.26 -9.64 -6.08
CA ALA A 127 0.01 -10.73 -5.15
C ALA A 127 0.29 -12.07 -5.86
N ASP A 128 -0.39 -12.34 -6.98
CA ASP A 128 -0.21 -13.57 -7.77
C ASP A 128 1.14 -13.63 -8.49
N HIS A 129 1.74 -12.48 -8.82
CA HIS A 129 3.03 -12.39 -9.51
C HIS A 129 4.20 -12.18 -8.55
N LEU A 130 3.94 -12.14 -7.25
CA LEU A 130 4.98 -11.92 -6.25
C LEU A 130 5.76 -13.21 -5.95
N SER A 131 7.08 -13.10 -5.92
CA SER A 131 7.93 -14.20 -5.45
C SER A 131 7.89 -14.29 -3.93
N VAL A 132 7.08 -15.22 -3.39
CA VAL A 132 6.98 -15.46 -1.95
C VAL A 132 8.13 -16.36 -1.47
N THR A 133 8.76 -15.98 -0.37
CA THR A 133 9.99 -16.64 0.14
C THR A 133 9.85 -17.18 1.55
N ARG A 134 8.84 -16.71 2.34
CA ARG A 134 8.71 -17.04 3.75
C ARG A 134 8.73 -18.55 4.03
N HIS A 135 8.02 -19.36 3.25
CA HIS A 135 7.98 -20.82 3.42
C HIS A 135 9.34 -21.47 3.14
N ILE A 136 10.08 -20.99 2.14
CA ILE A 136 11.42 -21.49 1.79
C ILE A 136 12.41 -21.17 2.90
N VAL A 137 12.41 -19.92 3.38
CA VAL A 137 13.31 -19.48 4.46
C VAL A 137 13.04 -20.23 5.75
N LYS A 138 11.76 -20.49 6.09
CA LYS A 138 11.40 -21.23 7.30
C LYS A 138 11.80 -22.71 7.24
N GLU A 139 11.68 -23.35 6.10
CA GLU A 139 11.93 -24.79 5.95
C GLU A 139 13.41 -25.08 5.68
N TYR A 140 14.05 -24.29 4.83
CA TYR A 140 15.39 -24.61 4.31
C TYR A 140 16.44 -23.56 4.65
N GLY A 141 16.06 -22.43 5.27
CA GLY A 141 16.95 -21.32 5.53
C GLY A 141 17.14 -20.38 4.33
N LYS A 142 17.74 -19.23 4.57
CA LYS A 142 17.91 -18.17 3.55
C LYS A 142 18.79 -18.59 2.38
N TYR A 143 19.81 -19.41 2.64
CA TYR A 143 20.73 -19.88 1.60
C TYR A 143 20.00 -20.66 0.49
N ALA A 144 18.81 -21.21 0.75
CA ALA A 144 18.02 -21.93 -0.26
C ALA A 144 17.47 -21.01 -1.35
N ILE A 145 17.43 -19.68 -1.10
CA ILE A 145 17.01 -18.67 -2.08
C ILE A 145 18.21 -18.19 -2.90
N GLY A 146 19.43 -18.47 -2.47
CA GLY A 146 20.66 -18.03 -3.13
C GLY A 146 21.04 -16.56 -2.87
N VAL A 147 20.41 -15.94 -1.88
CA VAL A 147 20.65 -14.55 -1.46
C VAL A 147 20.73 -14.52 0.07
N ASP A 148 21.86 -14.08 0.62
CA ASP A 148 22.11 -14.12 2.07
C ASP A 148 21.14 -13.24 2.88
N ASP A 149 20.70 -12.11 2.31
CA ASP A 149 19.80 -11.15 2.96
C ASP A 149 18.37 -11.21 2.42
N ALA A 150 17.93 -12.36 1.92
CA ALA A 150 16.59 -12.51 1.39
C ALA A 150 15.52 -12.30 2.49
N PRO A 151 14.57 -11.36 2.29
CA PRO A 151 13.48 -11.17 3.24
C PRO A 151 12.50 -12.34 3.20
N MET A 152 11.78 -12.54 4.30
CA MET A 152 10.65 -13.48 4.37
C MET A 152 9.40 -12.80 3.80
N ILE A 153 9.09 -13.03 2.53
CA ILE A 153 7.94 -12.44 1.86
C ILE A 153 6.77 -13.42 1.87
N SER A 154 5.63 -12.94 2.36
CA SER A 154 4.33 -13.60 2.29
C SER A 154 3.37 -12.75 1.47
N ALA A 155 2.41 -13.36 0.79
CA ALA A 155 1.35 -12.66 0.10
C ALA A 155 -0.02 -13.25 0.44
N VAL A 156 -1.04 -12.38 0.49
CA VAL A 156 -2.43 -12.79 0.68
C VAL A 156 -3.37 -11.90 -0.11
N VAL A 157 -4.42 -12.50 -0.65
CA VAL A 157 -5.57 -11.81 -1.25
C VAL A 157 -6.78 -12.16 -0.40
N PRO A 158 -7.23 -11.27 0.50
CA PRO A 158 -8.32 -11.56 1.42
C PRO A 158 -9.69 -11.71 0.72
N GLY A 159 -9.80 -11.20 -0.51
CA GLY A 159 -11.08 -11.10 -1.22
C GLY A 159 -11.95 -9.96 -0.69
N VAL A 160 -13.21 -9.96 -1.08
CA VAL A 160 -14.20 -8.96 -0.67
C VAL A 160 -15.27 -9.57 0.21
N MET A 161 -15.93 -8.76 1.02
CA MET A 161 -16.95 -9.19 1.97
C MET A 161 -18.09 -9.99 1.31
N GLY A 162 -18.46 -9.64 0.07
CA GLY A 162 -19.50 -10.38 -0.68
C GLY A 162 -19.11 -11.83 -1.01
N GLN A 163 -17.82 -12.17 -1.02
CA GLN A 163 -17.31 -13.51 -1.26
C GLN A 163 -17.06 -14.28 0.03
N THR A 164 -16.55 -13.59 1.05
CA THR A 164 -16.03 -14.21 2.28
C THR A 164 -16.99 -14.12 3.46
N GLY A 165 -17.92 -13.17 3.45
CA GLY A 165 -18.76 -12.84 4.60
C GLY A 165 -18.03 -12.11 5.73
N MET A 166 -16.76 -11.76 5.52
CA MET A 166 -15.89 -11.08 6.50
C MET A 166 -15.34 -9.79 5.92
N GLU A 167 -15.09 -8.82 6.79
CA GLU A 167 -14.32 -7.64 6.40
C GLU A 167 -12.86 -8.03 6.06
N SER A 168 -12.30 -7.47 4.99
CA SER A 168 -10.90 -7.74 4.61
C SER A 168 -9.93 -7.44 5.77
N ALA A 169 -10.24 -6.42 6.57
CA ALA A 169 -9.47 -6.07 7.75
C ALA A 169 -9.49 -7.15 8.86
N GLU A 170 -10.57 -7.92 9.01
CA GLU A 170 -10.65 -9.02 9.97
C GLU A 170 -9.72 -10.15 9.56
N ILE A 171 -9.76 -10.50 8.27
CA ILE A 171 -8.89 -11.55 7.70
C ILE A 171 -7.41 -11.15 7.85
N VAL A 172 -7.08 -9.92 7.46
CA VAL A 172 -5.70 -9.41 7.53
C VAL A 172 -5.19 -9.38 8.97
N ARG A 173 -5.99 -8.92 9.94
CA ARG A 173 -5.60 -8.94 11.37
C ARG A 173 -5.28 -10.34 11.87
N GLY A 174 -6.08 -11.35 11.48
CA GLY A 174 -5.79 -12.74 11.81
C GLY A 174 -4.44 -13.21 11.25
N ILE A 175 -4.16 -12.87 10.00
CA ILE A 175 -2.90 -13.23 9.33
C ILE A 175 -1.70 -12.50 9.95
N VAL A 176 -1.83 -11.20 10.22
CA VAL A 176 -0.80 -10.40 10.88
C VAL A 176 -0.46 -10.97 12.26
N SER A 177 -1.48 -11.35 13.04
CA SER A 177 -1.28 -11.99 14.35
C SER A 177 -0.48 -13.30 14.27
N GLU A 178 -0.64 -14.09 13.19
CA GLU A 178 0.07 -15.36 12.99
C GLU A 178 1.45 -15.16 12.33
N THR A 179 1.56 -14.24 11.38
CA THR A 179 2.80 -14.06 10.59
C THR A 179 3.77 -13.09 11.23
N ASN A 180 3.29 -12.18 12.07
CA ASN A 180 4.04 -11.14 12.76
C ASN A 180 5.03 -10.41 11.85
N PRO A 181 4.57 -9.73 10.78
CA PRO A 181 5.43 -8.97 9.88
C PRO A 181 6.01 -7.73 10.58
N ASP A 182 7.13 -7.21 10.06
CA ASP A 182 7.80 -6.02 10.57
C ASP A 182 7.09 -4.71 10.25
#